data_842f75a862bfafe17801afc189da28b0
#
_entry.id   842f75a862bfafe17801afc189da28b0
#
_cell.length_a   1.000
_cell.length_b   1.000
_cell.length_c   1.000
_cell.angle_alpha   90.00
_cell.angle_beta   90.00
_cell.angle_gamma   90.00
#
_symmetry.space_group_name_H-M   'P 1'
#
loop_
_entity.id
_entity.type
_entity.pdbx_description
1 polymer ?
#
loop_
_entity_poly.entity_id
_entity_poly.type
_entity_poly.pdbx_seq_one_letter_code
_entity_poly.pdbx_strand_id
1 'polypeptide(L)'
;MTAPFVVRFNPVAIKLGPLQVHWYGLMYLLGFALVAILGEYRRRRGRLPVSRDALGDLFFYGMMGVIVGGRVWYMLFYYAGGIGWIWREPLALFKVWDGGMSFHGGLLGVVLAGWWWSRRHRLHPFDTIDFVAPMVPLGLGLGRLGNFINGELWGKPTDLPWAMIFPGSRDEDVVLASGHPDLIQRFQQFDGLPRHPSQLYELALEGVVMFAVLWLVSLKPRPRYLISGLFALMYGCFRFAVEFVRVPDAQLGYLAWGWLTMGQVQSIPLIAVGVVLMAMSRRAPVLPLAA
;
A
#
# COMPACT_ATOMS: atom_id res chain seq x y z
N MET A 1 -24.64 -20.37 15.02
CA MET A 1 -23.67 -19.34 14.56
C MET A 1 -24.45 -18.25 13.87
N THR A 2 -24.16 -16.99 14.13
CA THR A 2 -24.73 -15.86 13.38
C THR A 2 -24.27 -15.95 11.93
N ALA A 3 -25.14 -15.61 10.97
CA ALA A 3 -24.77 -15.62 9.57
C ALA A 3 -23.59 -14.66 9.31
N PRO A 4 -22.60 -15.05 8.51
CA PRO A 4 -21.46 -14.19 8.18
C PRO A 4 -21.92 -12.91 7.48
N PHE A 5 -21.21 -11.81 7.71
CA PHE A 5 -21.49 -10.55 7.01
C PHE A 5 -21.10 -10.69 5.52
N VAL A 6 -22.03 -10.31 4.64
CA VAL A 6 -21.78 -10.33 3.18
C VAL A 6 -21.34 -8.95 2.72
N VAL A 7 -20.16 -8.87 2.15
CA VAL A 7 -19.53 -7.60 1.67
C VAL A 7 -20.14 -7.24 0.30
N ARG A 8 -21.18 -6.41 0.31
CA ARG A 8 -21.90 -5.97 -0.92
C ARG A 8 -21.95 -4.44 -0.97
N PHE A 9 -20.79 -3.82 -1.02
CA PHE A 9 -20.72 -2.37 -1.23
C PHE A 9 -20.76 -2.04 -2.72
N ASN A 10 -21.38 -0.90 -3.04
CA ASN A 10 -21.26 -0.36 -4.39
C ASN A 10 -19.88 0.31 -4.55
N PRO A 11 -18.99 -0.15 -5.46
CA PRO A 11 -17.69 0.47 -5.66
C PRO A 11 -17.78 1.88 -6.24
N VAL A 12 -18.92 2.25 -6.84
CA VAL A 12 -19.18 3.60 -7.36
C VAL A 12 -19.73 4.47 -6.25
N ALA A 13 -18.98 5.48 -5.84
CA ALA A 13 -19.37 6.45 -4.80
C ALA A 13 -20.36 7.49 -5.35
N ILE A 14 -20.08 8.03 -6.55
CA ILE A 14 -20.90 9.07 -7.18
C ILE A 14 -21.03 8.75 -8.67
N LYS A 15 -22.26 8.83 -9.17
CA LYS A 15 -22.56 8.66 -10.60
C LYS A 15 -23.10 9.97 -11.18
N LEU A 16 -22.35 10.57 -12.09
CA LEU A 16 -22.70 11.83 -12.78
C LEU A 16 -22.85 11.56 -14.28
N GLY A 17 -24.03 11.07 -14.69
CA GLY A 17 -24.25 10.63 -16.06
C GLY A 17 -23.29 9.50 -16.47
N PRO A 18 -22.46 9.67 -17.51
CA PRO A 18 -21.48 8.65 -17.93
C PRO A 18 -20.26 8.57 -17.01
N LEU A 19 -20.00 9.60 -16.21
CA LEU A 19 -18.87 9.65 -15.29
C LEU A 19 -19.18 8.92 -14.00
N GLN A 20 -18.33 7.95 -13.64
CA GLN A 20 -18.42 7.20 -12.41
C GLN A 20 -17.19 7.47 -11.53
N VAL A 21 -17.42 8.00 -10.32
CA VAL A 21 -16.36 8.22 -9.33
C VAL A 21 -16.37 7.03 -8.39
N HIS A 22 -15.29 6.29 -8.36
CA HIS A 22 -15.13 5.10 -7.51
C HIS A 22 -14.57 5.47 -6.14
N TRP A 23 -15.00 4.74 -5.09
CA TRP A 23 -14.46 4.89 -3.74
C TRP A 23 -12.95 4.77 -3.69
N TYR A 24 -12.39 3.85 -4.46
CA TYR A 24 -10.95 3.65 -4.52
C TYR A 24 -10.19 4.92 -4.92
N GLY A 25 -10.67 5.64 -5.93
CA GLY A 25 -10.11 6.94 -6.32
C GLY A 25 -10.26 8.02 -5.24
N LEU A 26 -11.41 8.05 -4.55
CA LEU A 26 -11.62 8.97 -3.43
C LEU A 26 -10.69 8.68 -2.24
N MET A 27 -10.39 7.41 -1.95
CA MET A 27 -9.41 7.04 -0.92
C MET A 27 -8.00 7.54 -1.26
N TYR A 28 -7.58 7.49 -2.53
CA TYR A 28 -6.31 8.09 -2.95
C TYR A 28 -6.30 9.62 -2.76
N LEU A 29 -7.36 10.31 -3.18
CA LEU A 29 -7.46 11.76 -3.00
C LEU A 29 -7.45 12.15 -1.52
N LEU A 30 -8.16 11.41 -0.68
CA LEU A 30 -8.15 11.60 0.76
C LEU A 30 -6.76 11.35 1.35
N GLY A 31 -6.08 10.31 0.90
CA GLY A 31 -4.71 9.99 1.30
C GLY A 31 -3.75 11.14 0.99
N PHE A 32 -3.78 11.67 -0.23
CA PHE A 32 -2.97 12.83 -0.62
C PHE A 32 -3.32 14.09 0.20
N ALA A 33 -4.61 14.35 0.44
CA ALA A 33 -5.04 15.49 1.24
C ALA A 33 -4.52 15.37 2.70
N LEU A 34 -4.63 14.19 3.31
CA LEU A 34 -4.13 13.95 4.66
C LEU A 34 -2.61 14.11 4.74
N VAL A 35 -1.86 13.57 3.76
CA VAL A 35 -0.41 13.75 3.68
C VAL A 35 -0.03 15.23 3.54
N ALA A 36 -0.76 15.99 2.73
CA ALA A 36 -0.51 17.42 2.56
C ALA A 36 -0.79 18.21 3.86
N ILE A 37 -1.93 17.94 4.52
CA ILE A 37 -2.31 18.59 5.78
C ILE A 37 -1.32 18.28 6.90
N LEU A 38 -1.01 16.99 7.09
CA LEU A 38 -0.09 16.55 8.14
C LEU A 38 1.36 16.94 7.84
N GLY A 39 1.75 16.95 6.57
CA GLY A 39 3.05 17.43 6.14
C GLY A 39 3.24 18.91 6.46
N GLU A 40 2.24 19.75 6.15
CA GLU A 40 2.28 21.17 6.51
C GLU A 40 2.30 21.37 8.04
N TYR A 41 1.51 20.59 8.78
CA TYR A 41 1.56 20.60 10.24
C TYR A 41 2.98 20.27 10.76
N ARG A 42 3.61 19.21 10.25
CA ARG A 42 4.97 18.80 10.64
C ARG A 42 6.01 19.84 10.24
N ARG A 43 5.89 20.46 9.05
CA ARG A 43 6.75 21.55 8.60
C ARG A 43 6.67 22.75 9.56
N ARG A 44 5.46 23.20 9.93
CA ARG A 44 5.27 24.29 10.91
C ARG A 44 5.83 23.96 12.30
N ARG A 45 5.99 22.68 12.62
CA ARG A 45 6.67 22.20 13.84
C ARG A 45 8.18 22.09 13.68
N GLY A 46 8.74 22.62 12.60
CA GLY A 46 10.18 22.63 12.34
C GLY A 46 10.77 21.23 12.04
N ARG A 47 9.95 20.25 11.62
CA ARG A 47 10.44 18.87 11.39
C ARG A 47 11.24 18.72 10.09
N LEU A 48 11.11 19.65 9.18
CA LEU A 48 11.90 19.75 7.96
C LEU A 48 12.14 21.23 7.65
N PRO A 49 13.39 21.69 7.46
CA PRO A 49 13.73 23.11 7.28
C PRO A 49 13.51 23.57 5.83
N VAL A 50 12.24 23.60 5.38
CA VAL A 50 11.88 24.01 4.03
C VAL A 50 10.68 24.97 4.03
N SER A 51 10.56 25.76 2.96
CA SER A 51 9.40 26.64 2.75
C SER A 51 8.13 25.81 2.47
N ARG A 52 6.97 26.46 2.56
CA ARG A 52 5.69 25.85 2.20
C ARG A 52 5.67 25.44 0.73
N ASP A 53 6.21 26.28 -0.15
CA ASP A 53 6.24 26.02 -1.59
C ASP A 53 7.13 24.81 -1.90
N ALA A 54 8.32 24.74 -1.28
CA ALA A 54 9.19 23.59 -1.41
C ALA A 54 8.53 22.28 -0.93
N LEU A 55 7.74 22.32 0.16
CA LEU A 55 6.97 21.16 0.60
C LEU A 55 5.88 20.79 -0.44
N GLY A 56 5.21 21.78 -1.01
CA GLY A 56 4.26 21.58 -2.11
C GLY A 56 4.91 20.88 -3.31
N ASP A 57 6.10 21.33 -3.68
CA ASP A 57 6.90 20.68 -4.74
C ASP A 57 7.25 19.23 -4.40
N LEU A 58 7.62 18.92 -3.15
CA LEU A 58 7.89 17.54 -2.73
C LEU A 58 6.68 16.64 -2.97
N PHE A 59 5.51 17.07 -2.58
CA PHE A 59 4.29 16.28 -2.75
C PHE A 59 3.88 16.17 -4.23
N PHE A 60 4.02 17.25 -4.99
CA PHE A 60 3.78 17.24 -6.44
C PHE A 60 4.73 16.26 -7.16
N TYR A 61 6.04 16.34 -6.91
CA TYR A 61 7.00 15.42 -7.52
C TYR A 61 6.81 13.99 -7.03
N GLY A 62 6.44 13.79 -5.76
CA GLY A 62 6.10 12.48 -5.24
C GLY A 62 4.90 11.87 -5.97
N MET A 63 3.82 12.62 -6.14
CA MET A 63 2.63 12.18 -6.88
C MET A 63 2.96 11.87 -8.35
N MET A 64 3.70 12.76 -9.02
CA MET A 64 4.15 12.53 -10.39
C MET A 64 5.07 11.31 -10.49
N GLY A 65 5.94 11.11 -9.50
CA GLY A 65 6.80 9.94 -9.41
C GLY A 65 6.00 8.63 -9.33
N VAL A 66 4.93 8.59 -8.53
CA VAL A 66 4.03 7.42 -8.46
C VAL A 66 3.36 7.17 -9.81
N ILE A 67 2.78 8.20 -10.44
CA ILE A 67 2.03 8.06 -11.70
C ILE A 67 2.98 7.66 -12.85
N VAL A 68 4.03 8.43 -13.06
CA VAL A 68 4.98 8.20 -14.17
C VAL A 68 5.74 6.90 -13.97
N GLY A 69 6.28 6.67 -12.75
CA GLY A 69 7.00 5.45 -12.43
C GLY A 69 6.13 4.20 -12.57
N GLY A 70 4.91 4.24 -12.02
CA GLY A 70 3.95 3.15 -12.13
C GLY A 70 3.58 2.81 -13.56
N ARG A 71 3.35 3.83 -14.39
CA ARG A 71 3.00 3.64 -15.80
C ARG A 71 4.19 3.16 -16.65
N VAL A 72 5.34 3.80 -16.51
CA VAL A 72 6.55 3.42 -17.26
C VAL A 72 6.94 1.97 -16.94
N TRP A 73 6.95 1.59 -15.64
CA TRP A 73 7.28 0.22 -15.24
C TRP A 73 6.28 -0.79 -15.80
N TYR A 74 4.97 -0.48 -15.73
CA TYR A 74 3.95 -1.34 -16.32
C TYR A 74 4.18 -1.53 -17.81
N MET A 75 4.42 -0.47 -18.55
CA MET A 75 4.66 -0.52 -20.01
C MET A 75 5.91 -1.30 -20.37
N LEU A 76 6.95 -1.27 -19.53
CA LEU A 76 8.20 -1.99 -19.80
C LEU A 76 8.09 -3.49 -19.52
N PHE A 77 7.33 -3.90 -18.50
CA PHE A 77 7.38 -5.27 -17.99
C PHE A 77 6.08 -6.07 -18.14
N TYR A 78 4.93 -5.39 -18.23
CA TYR A 78 3.62 -6.05 -18.21
C TYR A 78 2.78 -5.79 -19.46
N TYR A 79 3.10 -4.77 -20.26
CA TYR A 79 2.30 -4.46 -21.44
C TYR A 79 2.47 -5.53 -22.53
N ALA A 80 1.35 -5.94 -23.13
CA ALA A 80 1.34 -6.97 -24.17
C ALA A 80 2.23 -6.60 -25.35
N GLY A 81 3.11 -7.51 -25.75
CA GLY A 81 4.08 -7.28 -26.84
C GLY A 81 5.44 -6.75 -26.38
N GLY A 82 5.70 -6.67 -25.06
CA GLY A 82 6.98 -6.24 -24.52
C GLY A 82 7.33 -4.82 -24.93
N ILE A 83 8.61 -4.49 -25.01
CA ILE A 83 9.11 -3.14 -25.31
C ILE A 83 8.73 -2.63 -26.71
N GLY A 84 8.23 -3.50 -27.59
CA GLY A 84 7.80 -3.14 -28.96
C GLY A 84 6.66 -2.12 -29.04
N TRP A 85 5.95 -1.86 -27.93
CA TRP A 85 4.93 -0.81 -27.86
C TRP A 85 5.46 0.58 -28.21
N ILE A 86 6.73 0.87 -27.93
CA ILE A 86 7.39 2.16 -28.24
C ILE A 86 7.22 2.52 -29.71
N TRP A 87 7.24 1.53 -30.59
CA TRP A 87 7.15 1.72 -32.03
C TRP A 87 5.73 1.55 -32.58
N ARG A 88 4.92 0.71 -31.93
CA ARG A 88 3.57 0.39 -32.41
C ARG A 88 2.52 1.35 -31.87
N GLU A 89 2.59 1.67 -30.60
CA GLU A 89 1.60 2.49 -29.87
C GLU A 89 2.26 3.42 -28.85
N PRO A 90 3.10 4.38 -29.27
CA PRO A 90 3.84 5.24 -28.33
C PRO A 90 2.90 6.05 -27.43
N LEU A 91 1.69 6.38 -27.88
CA LEU A 91 0.69 7.10 -27.10
C LEU A 91 0.04 6.24 -25.98
N ALA A 92 0.20 4.92 -26.03
CA ALA A 92 -0.30 4.04 -24.98
C ALA A 92 0.29 4.39 -23.61
N LEU A 93 1.52 4.92 -23.54
CA LEU A 93 2.14 5.40 -22.32
C LEU A 93 1.27 6.43 -21.59
N PHE A 94 0.59 7.30 -22.28
CA PHE A 94 -0.22 8.38 -21.71
C PHE A 94 -1.66 7.98 -21.39
N LYS A 95 -2.13 6.83 -21.88
CA LYS A 95 -3.49 6.34 -21.66
C LYS A 95 -3.62 5.69 -20.27
N VAL A 96 -3.44 6.49 -19.20
CA VAL A 96 -3.53 6.00 -17.81
C VAL A 96 -4.95 5.56 -17.41
N TRP A 97 -5.96 6.04 -18.14
CA TRP A 97 -7.37 5.67 -17.94
C TRP A 97 -7.73 4.26 -18.40
N ASP A 98 -6.90 3.63 -19.24
CA ASP A 98 -7.08 2.24 -19.68
C ASP A 98 -6.55 1.25 -18.60
N GLY A 99 -6.12 1.76 -17.43
CA GLY A 99 -5.52 0.97 -16.39
C GLY A 99 -4.05 0.65 -16.65
N GLY A 100 -3.52 -0.31 -15.91
CA GLY A 100 -2.13 -0.76 -16.06
C GLY A 100 -1.12 0.16 -15.36
N MET A 101 -1.04 0.00 -14.05
CA MET A 101 -0.08 0.66 -13.17
C MET A 101 0.68 -0.38 -12.36
N SER A 102 1.99 -0.22 -12.25
CA SER A 102 2.82 -1.10 -11.43
C SER A 102 3.12 -0.46 -10.07
N PHE A 103 2.87 -1.21 -9.01
CA PHE A 103 3.24 -0.80 -7.65
C PHE A 103 4.76 -0.56 -7.52
N HIS A 104 5.58 -1.48 -8.04
CA HIS A 104 7.05 -1.36 -7.97
C HIS A 104 7.56 -0.13 -8.71
N GLY A 105 6.98 0.16 -9.88
CA GLY A 105 7.32 1.36 -10.63
C GLY A 105 6.93 2.64 -9.89
N GLY A 106 5.74 2.67 -9.29
CA GLY A 106 5.30 3.80 -8.47
C GLY A 106 6.19 4.02 -7.25
N LEU A 107 6.57 2.95 -6.55
CA LEU A 107 7.50 3.02 -5.42
C LEU A 107 8.87 3.54 -5.83
N LEU A 108 9.44 3.02 -6.91
CA LEU A 108 10.72 3.52 -7.43
C LEU A 108 10.63 4.99 -7.85
N GLY A 109 9.55 5.35 -8.54
CA GLY A 109 9.30 6.72 -8.99
C GLY A 109 9.22 7.73 -7.84
N VAL A 110 8.48 7.42 -6.77
CA VAL A 110 8.40 8.32 -5.60
C VAL A 110 9.72 8.42 -4.84
N VAL A 111 10.47 7.32 -4.74
CA VAL A 111 11.79 7.33 -4.09
C VAL A 111 12.78 8.19 -4.89
N LEU A 112 12.82 8.04 -6.21
CA LEU A 112 13.68 8.84 -7.08
C LEU A 112 13.29 10.32 -7.06
N ALA A 113 12.00 10.64 -7.08
CA ALA A 113 11.50 12.01 -6.98
C ALA A 113 11.89 12.66 -5.63
N GLY A 114 11.71 11.94 -4.53
CA GLY A 114 12.09 12.40 -3.20
C GLY A 114 13.60 12.57 -3.04
N TRP A 115 14.38 11.64 -3.59
CA TRP A 115 15.85 11.73 -3.62
C TRP A 115 16.33 12.95 -4.41
N TRP A 116 15.80 13.15 -5.63
CA TRP A 116 16.16 14.30 -6.47
C TRP A 116 15.76 15.62 -5.81
N TRP A 117 14.54 15.70 -5.28
CA TRP A 117 14.06 16.87 -4.55
C TRP A 117 14.95 17.19 -3.35
N SER A 118 15.33 16.20 -2.55
CA SER A 118 16.21 16.37 -1.38
C SER A 118 17.55 16.97 -1.78
N ARG A 119 18.15 16.44 -2.88
CA ARG A 119 19.43 16.96 -3.43
C ARG A 119 19.32 18.41 -3.87
N ARG A 120 18.22 18.77 -4.53
CA ARG A 120 17.96 20.15 -4.97
C ARG A 120 17.86 21.11 -3.79
N HIS A 121 17.29 20.67 -2.67
CA HIS A 121 17.15 21.48 -1.45
C HIS A 121 18.33 21.33 -0.46
N ARG A 122 19.43 20.69 -0.88
CA ARG A 122 20.63 20.45 -0.06
C ARG A 122 20.34 19.70 1.24
N LEU A 123 19.32 18.83 1.23
CA LEU A 123 18.95 17.95 2.32
C LEU A 123 19.52 16.56 2.09
N HIS A 124 19.75 15.84 3.18
CA HIS A 124 20.03 14.42 3.07
C HIS A 124 18.72 13.66 2.73
N PRO A 125 18.70 12.75 1.75
CA PRO A 125 17.46 12.07 1.33
C PRO A 125 16.69 11.39 2.48
N PHE A 126 17.39 10.81 3.44
CA PHE A 126 16.74 10.17 4.59
C PHE A 126 16.11 11.17 5.58
N ASP A 127 16.51 12.43 5.62
CA ASP A 127 15.79 13.44 6.41
C ASP A 127 14.39 13.69 5.82
N THR A 128 14.30 13.67 4.49
CA THR A 128 13.02 13.76 3.78
C THR A 128 12.19 12.49 3.94
N ILE A 129 12.81 11.31 3.84
CA ILE A 129 12.09 10.03 4.02
C ILE A 129 11.59 9.91 5.46
N ASP A 130 12.41 10.23 6.48
CA ASP A 130 12.00 10.23 7.90
C ASP A 130 10.89 11.25 8.18
N PHE A 131 10.87 12.37 7.43
CA PHE A 131 9.77 13.34 7.51
C PHE A 131 8.47 12.79 6.94
N VAL A 132 8.52 12.09 5.78
CA VAL A 132 7.34 11.58 5.06
C VAL A 132 6.83 10.27 5.66
N ALA A 133 7.71 9.39 6.12
CA ALA A 133 7.39 8.04 6.56
C ALA A 133 6.21 7.92 7.54
N PRO A 134 6.02 8.81 8.55
CA PRO A 134 4.86 8.71 9.46
C PRO A 134 3.51 8.96 8.80
N MET A 135 3.46 9.52 7.60
CA MET A 135 2.22 9.86 6.90
C MET A 135 1.82 8.79 5.88
N VAL A 136 2.78 8.00 5.40
CA VAL A 136 2.57 6.94 4.39
C VAL A 136 1.53 5.91 4.83
N PRO A 137 1.49 5.45 6.11
CA PRO A 137 0.51 4.47 6.56
C PRO A 137 -0.94 4.86 6.33
N LEU A 138 -1.27 6.15 6.38
CA LEU A 138 -2.63 6.63 6.09
C LEU A 138 -3.05 6.30 4.64
N GLY A 139 -2.13 6.50 3.70
CA GLY A 139 -2.38 6.16 2.30
C GLY A 139 -2.53 4.65 2.11
N LEU A 140 -1.67 3.84 2.77
CA LEU A 140 -1.77 2.39 2.74
C LEU A 140 -3.12 1.92 3.29
N GLY A 141 -3.49 2.40 4.49
CA GLY A 141 -4.76 2.03 5.12
C GLY A 141 -5.98 2.42 4.28
N LEU A 142 -6.00 3.63 3.71
CA LEU A 142 -7.08 4.08 2.82
C LEU A 142 -7.15 3.23 1.54
N GLY A 143 -6.01 2.83 0.97
CA GLY A 143 -5.98 1.89 -0.13
C GLY A 143 -6.61 0.54 0.22
N ARG A 144 -6.30 0.00 1.43
CA ARG A 144 -6.92 -1.25 1.92
C ARG A 144 -8.42 -1.12 2.18
N LEU A 145 -8.86 0.04 2.67
CA LEU A 145 -10.29 0.33 2.78
C LEU A 145 -10.96 0.36 1.40
N GLY A 146 -10.31 0.93 0.41
CA GLY A 146 -10.77 0.89 -0.99
C GLY A 146 -10.89 -0.54 -1.53
N ASN A 147 -9.89 -1.40 -1.30
CA ASN A 147 -9.95 -2.82 -1.67
C ASN A 147 -11.12 -3.54 -0.97
N PHE A 148 -11.37 -3.25 0.30
CA PHE A 148 -12.49 -3.83 1.04
C PHE A 148 -13.84 -3.41 0.45
N ILE A 149 -14.02 -2.14 0.13
CA ILE A 149 -15.25 -1.63 -0.51
C ILE A 149 -15.44 -2.23 -1.90
N ASN A 150 -14.36 -2.42 -2.66
CA ASN A 150 -14.41 -3.08 -3.96
C ASN A 150 -14.66 -4.60 -3.84
N GLY A 151 -14.55 -5.18 -2.63
CA GLY A 151 -14.71 -6.61 -2.41
C GLY A 151 -13.61 -7.43 -3.10
N GLU A 152 -12.35 -6.96 -3.07
CA GLU A 152 -11.19 -7.60 -3.69
C GLU A 152 -10.08 -7.87 -2.67
N LEU A 153 -9.11 -8.75 -2.99
CA LEU A 153 -7.97 -9.11 -2.14
C LEU A 153 -8.38 -9.73 -0.78
N TRP A 154 -9.40 -10.54 -0.77
CA TRP A 154 -9.88 -11.31 0.39
C TRP A 154 -8.86 -12.33 0.89
N GLY A 155 -9.08 -12.82 2.12
CA GLY A 155 -8.23 -13.84 2.73
C GLY A 155 -8.72 -15.27 2.47
N LYS A 156 -8.02 -16.23 3.07
CA LYS A 156 -8.35 -17.66 3.03
C LYS A 156 -9.68 -17.95 3.73
N PRO A 157 -10.37 -19.05 3.41
CA PRO A 157 -11.53 -19.51 4.17
C PRO A 157 -11.19 -19.70 5.65
N THR A 158 -12.15 -19.36 6.54
CA THR A 158 -11.96 -19.45 7.99
C THR A 158 -13.28 -19.64 8.74
N ASP A 159 -13.18 -20.16 9.95
CA ASP A 159 -14.31 -20.37 10.88
C ASP A 159 -14.43 -19.30 11.97
N LEU A 160 -13.60 -18.26 11.89
CA LEU A 160 -13.61 -17.22 12.90
C LEU A 160 -14.97 -16.47 12.91
N PRO A 161 -15.44 -16.02 14.08
CA PRO A 161 -16.78 -15.43 14.21
C PRO A 161 -16.96 -14.12 13.44
N TRP A 162 -15.88 -13.50 12.99
CA TRP A 162 -15.87 -12.29 12.15
C TRP A 162 -15.54 -12.56 10.69
N ALA A 163 -15.58 -13.83 10.25
CA ALA A 163 -15.41 -14.16 8.86
C ALA A 163 -16.49 -13.49 7.99
N MET A 164 -16.12 -13.12 6.77
CA MET A 164 -17.01 -12.41 5.86
C MET A 164 -17.12 -13.16 4.52
N ILE A 165 -18.23 -12.99 3.84
CA ILE A 165 -18.44 -13.52 2.50
C ILE A 165 -18.20 -12.39 1.50
N PHE A 166 -17.34 -12.68 0.52
CA PHE A 166 -17.06 -11.78 -0.58
C PHE A 166 -17.70 -12.34 -1.86
N PRO A 167 -18.75 -11.74 -2.41
CA PRO A 167 -19.38 -12.25 -3.62
C PRO A 167 -18.44 -12.41 -4.81
N GLY A 168 -17.39 -11.57 -4.86
CA GLY A 168 -16.34 -11.67 -5.89
C GLY A 168 -15.46 -12.93 -5.80
N SER A 169 -15.43 -13.62 -4.65
CA SER A 169 -14.67 -14.86 -4.48
C SER A 169 -15.41 -16.12 -4.93
N ARG A 170 -16.65 -16.00 -5.40
CA ARG A 170 -17.54 -17.14 -5.64
C ARG A 170 -16.95 -18.21 -6.54
N ASP A 171 -16.30 -17.82 -7.63
CA ASP A 171 -15.69 -18.76 -8.57
C ASP A 171 -14.51 -19.54 -7.93
N GLU A 172 -13.68 -18.86 -7.13
CA GLU A 172 -12.64 -19.51 -6.33
C GLU A 172 -13.24 -20.43 -5.28
N ASP A 173 -14.33 -19.99 -4.62
CA ASP A 173 -15.03 -20.78 -3.59
C ASP A 173 -15.59 -22.09 -4.16
N VAL A 174 -16.15 -22.06 -5.37
CA VAL A 174 -16.64 -23.26 -6.07
C VAL A 174 -15.50 -24.24 -6.31
N VAL A 175 -14.35 -23.74 -6.82
CA VAL A 175 -13.18 -24.58 -7.08
C VAL A 175 -12.64 -25.19 -5.78
N LEU A 176 -12.51 -24.39 -4.72
CA LEU A 176 -12.04 -24.88 -3.42
C LEU A 176 -13.01 -25.88 -2.79
N ALA A 177 -14.30 -25.61 -2.83
CA ALA A 177 -15.32 -26.50 -2.28
C ALA A 177 -15.37 -27.84 -3.02
N SER A 178 -15.19 -27.86 -4.36
CA SER A 178 -15.22 -29.09 -5.14
C SER A 178 -14.12 -30.08 -4.75
N GLY A 179 -12.99 -29.59 -4.22
CA GLY A 179 -11.86 -30.42 -3.76
C GLY A 179 -11.92 -30.81 -2.28
N HIS A 180 -12.84 -30.25 -1.49
CA HIS A 180 -12.87 -30.40 -0.02
C HIS A 180 -14.31 -30.59 0.50
N PRO A 181 -14.73 -31.85 0.83
CA PRO A 181 -16.09 -32.15 1.25
C PRO A 181 -16.62 -31.33 2.43
N ASP A 182 -15.76 -30.94 3.36
CA ASP A 182 -16.06 -30.08 4.51
C ASP A 182 -16.44 -28.65 4.09
N LEU A 183 -15.88 -28.16 3.00
CA LEU A 183 -16.19 -26.83 2.46
C LEU A 183 -17.47 -26.83 1.61
N ILE A 184 -17.86 -27.95 1.01
CA ILE A 184 -19.09 -28.06 0.21
C ILE A 184 -20.30 -27.67 1.05
N GLN A 185 -20.43 -28.22 2.26
CA GLN A 185 -21.56 -27.95 3.13
C GLN A 185 -21.66 -26.45 3.48
N ARG A 186 -20.53 -25.81 3.73
CA ARG A 186 -20.48 -24.35 4.03
C ARG A 186 -20.82 -23.52 2.82
N PHE A 187 -20.27 -23.89 1.66
CA PHE A 187 -20.60 -23.19 0.41
C PHE A 187 -22.10 -23.26 0.12
N GLN A 188 -22.73 -24.43 0.29
CA GLN A 188 -24.17 -24.59 0.11
C GLN A 188 -24.99 -23.80 1.13
N GLN A 189 -24.53 -23.68 2.39
CA GLN A 189 -25.21 -22.97 3.45
C GLN A 189 -25.21 -21.45 3.23
N PHE A 190 -24.13 -20.86 2.70
CA PHE A 190 -23.94 -19.42 2.64
C PHE A 190 -23.84 -18.85 1.22
N ASP A 191 -23.91 -19.68 0.18
CA ASP A 191 -23.64 -19.32 -1.23
C ASP A 191 -22.26 -18.67 -1.41
N GLY A 192 -21.26 -19.14 -0.66
CA GLY A 192 -19.88 -18.69 -0.63
C GLY A 192 -19.15 -19.20 0.61
N LEU A 193 -17.83 -19.13 0.62
CA LEU A 193 -17.01 -19.50 1.77
C LEU A 193 -16.76 -18.28 2.66
N PRO A 194 -17.04 -18.37 3.99
CA PRO A 194 -16.61 -17.36 4.94
C PRO A 194 -15.08 -17.23 4.94
N ARG A 195 -14.55 -16.02 4.76
CA ARG A 195 -13.12 -15.73 4.57
C ARG A 195 -12.62 -14.68 5.55
N HIS A 196 -11.31 -14.69 5.80
CA HIS A 196 -10.65 -13.61 6.52
C HIS A 196 -10.81 -12.29 5.76
N PRO A 197 -11.26 -11.19 6.40
CA PRO A 197 -11.22 -9.85 5.83
C PRO A 197 -9.80 -9.29 5.90
N SER A 198 -8.89 -9.87 5.11
CA SER A 198 -7.45 -9.54 5.14
C SER A 198 -7.18 -8.06 4.88
N GLN A 199 -8.01 -7.41 4.08
CA GLN A 199 -7.94 -5.96 3.83
C GLN A 199 -8.10 -5.15 5.13
N LEU A 200 -9.00 -5.58 6.03
CA LEU A 200 -9.20 -4.91 7.32
C LEU A 200 -8.03 -5.18 8.31
N TYR A 201 -7.40 -6.34 8.22
CA TYR A 201 -6.19 -6.62 9.00
C TYR A 201 -5.03 -5.74 8.53
N GLU A 202 -4.84 -5.61 7.21
CA GLU A 202 -3.85 -4.70 6.63
C GLU A 202 -4.17 -3.24 6.96
N LEU A 203 -5.44 -2.81 6.90
CA LEU A 203 -5.87 -1.48 7.35
C LEU A 203 -5.50 -1.23 8.80
N ALA A 204 -5.79 -2.18 9.69
CA ALA A 204 -5.51 -2.04 11.11
C ALA A 204 -4.00 -1.98 11.39
N LEU A 205 -3.20 -2.87 10.82
CA LEU A 205 -1.77 -2.99 11.09
C LEU A 205 -0.95 -1.98 10.31
N GLU A 206 -1.06 -1.98 8.96
CA GLU A 206 -0.26 -1.15 8.06
C GLU A 206 -0.78 0.30 8.01
N GLY A 207 -2.08 0.52 8.25
CA GLY A 207 -2.70 1.83 8.32
C GLY A 207 -2.64 2.41 9.74
N VAL A 208 -3.49 1.91 10.65
CA VAL A 208 -3.75 2.55 11.94
C VAL A 208 -2.59 2.37 12.93
N VAL A 209 -2.19 1.13 13.20
CA VAL A 209 -1.14 0.84 14.21
C VAL A 209 0.18 1.46 13.78
N MET A 210 0.58 1.26 12.54
CA MET A 210 1.83 1.80 12.01
C MET A 210 1.83 3.34 12.00
N PHE A 211 0.72 3.97 11.60
CA PHE A 211 0.56 5.43 11.71
C PHE A 211 0.75 5.89 13.14
N ALA A 212 0.02 5.30 14.09
CA ALA A 212 0.07 5.71 15.50
C ALA A 212 1.50 5.59 16.06
N VAL A 213 2.18 4.48 15.83
CA VAL A 213 3.55 4.27 16.33
C VAL A 213 4.53 5.27 15.70
N LEU A 214 4.54 5.39 14.38
CA LEU A 214 5.47 6.29 13.68
C LEU A 214 5.20 7.76 14.02
N TRP A 215 3.93 8.14 14.12
CA TRP A 215 3.54 9.49 14.50
C TRP A 215 4.02 9.82 15.92
N LEU A 216 3.71 8.97 16.91
CA LEU A 216 4.11 9.16 18.30
C LEU A 216 5.63 9.18 18.47
N VAL A 217 6.35 8.24 17.84
CA VAL A 217 7.81 8.23 17.89
C VAL A 217 8.41 9.49 17.27
N SER A 218 7.81 10.01 16.19
CA SER A 218 8.29 11.19 15.49
C SER A 218 7.83 12.52 16.11
N LEU A 219 7.08 12.52 17.22
CA LEU A 219 6.74 13.75 17.97
C LEU A 219 7.96 14.48 18.55
N LYS A 220 9.04 13.75 18.80
CA LYS A 220 10.34 14.33 19.21
C LYS A 220 11.33 14.23 18.04
N PRO A 221 12.33 15.12 17.94
CA PRO A 221 13.44 14.95 17.01
C PRO A 221 14.10 13.57 17.21
N ARG A 222 14.37 12.88 16.11
CA ARG A 222 14.98 11.56 16.13
C ARG A 222 16.22 11.52 15.25
N PRO A 223 17.17 10.65 15.54
CA PRO A 223 18.30 10.43 14.64
C PRO A 223 17.81 10.01 13.25
N ARG A 224 18.53 10.48 12.22
CA ARG A 224 18.31 10.07 10.82
C ARG A 224 18.27 8.56 10.71
N TYR A 225 17.50 8.01 9.76
CA TYR A 225 17.23 6.61 9.51
C TYR A 225 16.30 5.93 10.51
N LEU A 226 16.00 6.53 11.68
CA LEU A 226 15.20 5.83 12.69
C LEU A 226 13.75 5.63 12.25
N ILE A 227 13.12 6.68 11.74
CA ILE A 227 11.70 6.62 11.39
C ILE A 227 11.48 5.79 10.13
N SER A 228 12.31 5.97 9.11
CA SER A 228 12.29 5.15 7.89
C SER A 228 12.65 3.68 8.17
N GLY A 229 13.61 3.44 9.06
CA GLY A 229 13.95 2.10 9.49
C GLY A 229 12.81 1.41 10.25
N LEU A 230 12.16 2.13 11.17
CA LEU A 230 11.01 1.63 11.90
C LEU A 230 9.82 1.37 10.96
N PHE A 231 9.58 2.25 9.98
CA PHE A 231 8.57 2.04 8.94
C PHE A 231 8.84 0.74 8.17
N ALA A 232 10.06 0.56 7.64
CA ALA A 232 10.41 -0.62 6.86
C ALA A 232 10.29 -1.91 7.68
N LEU A 233 10.73 -1.89 8.94
CA LEU A 233 10.63 -3.02 9.85
C LEU A 233 9.17 -3.39 10.13
N MET A 234 8.36 -2.41 10.55
CA MET A 234 6.95 -2.65 10.88
C MET A 234 6.16 -3.12 9.67
N TYR A 235 6.30 -2.44 8.53
CA TYR A 235 5.61 -2.83 7.30
C TYR A 235 5.99 -4.25 6.87
N GLY A 236 7.29 -4.56 6.85
CA GLY A 236 7.77 -5.90 6.51
C GLY A 236 7.23 -6.98 7.45
N CYS A 237 7.23 -6.74 8.77
CA CYS A 237 6.69 -7.67 9.75
C CYS A 237 5.16 -7.84 9.60
N PHE A 238 4.42 -6.76 9.44
CA PHE A 238 2.96 -6.81 9.31
C PHE A 238 2.55 -7.50 8.01
N ARG A 239 3.20 -7.14 6.91
CA ARG A 239 2.96 -7.77 5.62
C ARG A 239 3.27 -9.26 5.65
N PHE A 240 4.40 -9.66 6.22
CA PHE A 240 4.76 -11.06 6.40
C PHE A 240 3.70 -11.82 7.22
N ALA A 241 3.22 -11.23 8.31
CA ALA A 241 2.22 -11.84 9.18
C ALA A 241 0.85 -11.99 8.49
N VAL A 242 0.37 -10.96 7.79
CA VAL A 242 -0.94 -11.01 7.11
C VAL A 242 -0.95 -12.00 5.95
N GLU A 243 0.18 -12.26 5.30
CA GLU A 243 0.27 -13.25 4.21
C GLU A 243 -0.14 -14.67 4.65
N PHE A 244 -0.05 -15.03 5.92
CA PHE A 244 -0.52 -16.35 6.38
C PHE A 244 -2.02 -16.54 6.22
N VAL A 245 -2.79 -15.47 6.29
CA VAL A 245 -4.26 -15.48 6.19
C VAL A 245 -4.78 -14.98 4.84
N ARG A 246 -3.91 -14.42 4.01
CA ARG A 246 -4.24 -13.93 2.68
C ARG A 246 -4.22 -15.07 1.65
N VAL A 247 -5.06 -14.97 0.62
CA VAL A 247 -4.95 -15.83 -0.56
C VAL A 247 -3.68 -15.45 -1.33
N PRO A 248 -2.80 -16.40 -1.67
CA PRO A 248 -1.65 -16.12 -2.51
C PRO A 248 -2.06 -15.59 -3.88
N ASP A 249 -1.20 -14.80 -4.51
CA ASP A 249 -1.44 -14.33 -5.87
C ASP A 249 -1.64 -15.53 -6.82
N ALA A 250 -2.75 -15.57 -7.55
CA ALA A 250 -3.16 -16.71 -8.36
C ALA A 250 -2.11 -17.17 -9.39
N GLN A 251 -1.27 -16.22 -9.86
CA GLN A 251 -0.22 -16.48 -10.86
C GLN A 251 1.01 -17.19 -10.26
N LEU A 252 1.27 -17.05 -8.97
CA LEU A 252 2.49 -17.50 -8.31
C LEU A 252 2.24 -18.63 -7.29
N GLY A 253 1.07 -18.65 -6.65
CA GLY A 253 0.74 -19.60 -5.61
C GLY A 253 1.72 -19.58 -4.44
N TYR A 254 1.98 -20.75 -3.88
CA TYR A 254 3.01 -20.95 -2.86
C TYR A 254 4.35 -21.32 -3.53
N LEU A 255 5.40 -20.58 -3.20
CA LEU A 255 6.74 -20.77 -3.76
C LEU A 255 7.46 -21.96 -3.15
N ALA A 256 7.26 -22.22 -1.85
CA ALA A 256 7.88 -23.33 -1.14
C ALA A 256 7.07 -23.72 0.10
N TRP A 257 7.30 -24.92 0.60
CA TRP A 257 6.77 -25.50 1.85
C TRP A 257 5.25 -25.42 2.04
N GLY A 258 4.48 -25.14 1.00
CA GLY A 258 3.02 -25.02 1.07
C GLY A 258 2.50 -23.79 1.83
N TRP A 259 3.39 -22.87 2.26
CA TRP A 259 2.98 -21.64 2.97
C TRP A 259 3.74 -20.39 2.54
N LEU A 260 4.95 -20.51 1.97
CA LEU A 260 5.76 -19.35 1.59
C LEU A 260 5.21 -18.68 0.32
N THR A 261 4.80 -17.43 0.44
CA THR A 261 4.30 -16.62 -0.68
C THR A 261 5.35 -15.63 -1.18
N MET A 262 5.15 -15.06 -2.37
CA MET A 262 6.00 -13.98 -2.89
C MET A 262 5.94 -12.74 -1.96
N GLY A 263 4.78 -12.43 -1.37
CA GLY A 263 4.65 -11.33 -0.41
C GLY A 263 5.54 -11.52 0.82
N GLN A 264 5.67 -12.75 1.34
CA GLN A 264 6.58 -13.05 2.43
C GLN A 264 8.05 -12.91 2.02
N VAL A 265 8.42 -13.44 0.84
CA VAL A 265 9.78 -13.31 0.31
C VAL A 265 10.20 -11.85 0.15
N GLN A 266 9.32 -11.00 -0.38
CA GLN A 266 9.57 -9.57 -0.54
C GLN A 266 9.60 -8.81 0.79
N SER A 267 8.95 -9.32 1.83
CA SER A 267 8.97 -8.72 3.16
C SER A 267 10.31 -8.91 3.89
N ILE A 268 11.02 -10.01 3.65
CA ILE A 268 12.31 -10.32 4.32
C ILE A 268 13.38 -9.24 4.06
N PRO A 269 13.69 -8.86 2.80
CA PRO A 269 14.67 -7.78 2.57
C PRO A 269 14.23 -6.45 3.18
N LEU A 270 12.94 -6.17 3.23
CA LEU A 270 12.43 -4.94 3.84
C LEU A 270 12.63 -4.92 5.35
N ILE A 271 12.39 -6.05 6.03
CA ILE A 271 12.72 -6.24 7.45
C ILE A 271 14.22 -6.03 7.69
N ALA A 272 15.07 -6.65 6.87
CA ALA A 272 16.52 -6.51 6.96
C ALA A 272 16.97 -5.05 6.79
N VAL A 273 16.45 -4.34 5.78
CA VAL A 273 16.69 -2.90 5.57
C VAL A 273 16.23 -2.10 6.79
N GLY A 274 15.06 -2.40 7.35
CA GLY A 274 14.57 -1.75 8.55
C GLY A 274 15.54 -1.88 9.74
N VAL A 275 16.01 -3.10 10.01
CA VAL A 275 17.00 -3.37 11.07
C VAL A 275 18.32 -2.63 10.82
N VAL A 276 18.83 -2.66 9.60
CA VAL A 276 20.07 -1.96 9.21
C VAL A 276 19.94 -0.45 9.41
N LEU A 277 18.86 0.16 8.92
CA LEU A 277 18.62 1.60 9.09
C LEU A 277 18.51 1.99 10.57
N MET A 278 17.80 1.20 11.38
CA MET A 278 17.70 1.42 12.82
C MET A 278 19.07 1.26 13.52
N ALA A 279 19.90 0.33 13.09
CA ALA A 279 21.27 0.21 13.61
C ALA A 279 22.13 1.41 13.22
N MET A 280 22.03 1.88 11.97
CA MET A 280 22.74 3.09 11.48
C MET A 280 22.27 4.35 12.22
N SER A 281 21.01 4.43 12.62
CA SER A 281 20.46 5.59 13.32
C SER A 281 21.15 5.86 14.66
N ARG A 282 21.72 4.84 15.30
CA ARG A 282 22.45 4.99 16.59
C ARG A 282 23.66 5.90 16.51
N ARG A 283 24.25 6.04 15.29
CA ARG A 283 25.43 6.88 15.03
C ARG A 283 25.11 8.09 14.16
N ALA A 284 23.86 8.26 13.78
CA ALA A 284 23.44 9.31 12.88
C ALA A 284 23.10 10.61 13.62
N PRO A 285 23.25 11.77 12.98
CA PRO A 285 22.87 13.04 13.59
C PRO A 285 21.36 13.14 13.76
N VAL A 286 20.93 13.89 14.80
CA VAL A 286 19.55 14.31 14.98
C VAL A 286 19.37 15.60 14.19
N LEU A 287 18.38 15.65 13.28
CA LEU A 287 18.04 16.88 12.59
C LEU A 287 17.42 17.86 13.61
N PRO A 288 18.04 19.02 13.84
CA PRO A 288 17.47 20.00 14.76
C PRO A 288 16.13 20.50 14.24
N LEU A 289 15.26 20.93 15.16
CA LEU A 289 14.04 21.63 14.77
C LEU A 289 14.42 22.94 14.10
N ALA A 290 13.83 23.22 12.95
CA ALA A 290 13.95 24.53 12.34
C ALA A 290 13.22 25.58 13.23
N ALA A 291 13.85 26.72 13.39
CA ALA A 291 13.29 27.83 14.14
C ALA A 291 12.03 28.42 13.48
#